data_dd00ac97ceec9115f9ffdaf523b54765
#
_entry.id   dd00ac97ceec9115f9ffdaf523b54765
#
_cell.length_a   1.000
_cell.length_b   1.000
_cell.length_c   1.000
_cell.angle_alpha   90.00
_cell.angle_beta   90.00
_cell.angle_gamma   90.00
#
_symmetry.space_group_name_H-M   'P 1'
#
loop_
_entity.id
_entity.type
_entity.pdbx_description
1 polymer ?
#
loop_
_entity_poly.entity_id
_entity_poly.type
_entity_poly.pdbx_seq_one_letter_code
_entity_poly.pdbx_strand_id
1 'polypeptide(L)'
;MRQIETIERNQCAISGTEDLEIIDVMSSFPIYMGCVDTLEKDDIFADAIWSISKSSGVIQLQNLIPLNLLYQEQHASGVVGDIWMQHHRAFADFLQQQNPISIFEIGGAHGILATEYMKKQTVQWVILEPNPAPIEGCPAKFVRGFFRGKENLPKGQPTIVHSHVFEHIYDPRGFVQCLAESMEIGQEMVFSIPNMLEMLRRGYTNCLNFEHSVFLTEDAVDGLLSEFGLAIKEKKLFRQDHSIFYSVLRSKEIEPKVDWNNHYERNLDIYTKYKDRYKDLIAKFNIVLTDSRNEKKIFLFGAHIFSQYLIFNGLDVSRIHCIIDNDVNKQNHRMYGTQFLVESPMVLAGEDKPIVVLCAGVYNEEIKKSILENINNSTIFLEDQLLNFGLMT
;
A
#
# COMPACT_ATOMS: atom_id res chain seq x y z
N MET A 1 2.60 -12.99 24.05
CA MET A 1 2.31 -11.87 23.11
C MET A 1 2.43 -10.57 23.86
N ARG A 2 3.19 -9.64 23.35
CA ARG A 2 3.36 -8.30 23.95
C ARG A 2 2.14 -7.46 23.57
N GLN A 3 1.34 -7.02 24.54
CA GLN A 3 0.28 -6.02 24.31
C GLN A 3 0.91 -4.65 24.13
N ILE A 4 0.39 -3.87 23.19
CA ILE A 4 0.79 -2.48 22.97
C ILE A 4 -0.41 -1.57 23.19
N GLU A 5 -0.14 -0.36 23.62
CA GLU A 5 -1.13 0.71 23.64
C GLU A 5 -1.35 1.21 22.21
N THR A 6 -2.58 1.17 21.74
CA THR A 6 -2.98 1.70 20.42
C THR A 6 -3.55 3.10 20.56
N ILE A 7 -3.52 3.86 19.46
CA ILE A 7 -4.17 5.17 19.38
C ILE A 7 -5.60 4.95 18.90
N GLU A 8 -6.57 5.33 19.71
CA GLU A 8 -7.98 5.19 19.38
C GLU A 8 -8.45 6.30 18.44
N ARG A 9 -9.15 5.92 17.36
CA ARG A 9 -9.76 6.83 16.39
C ARG A 9 -11.26 6.71 16.45
N ASN A 10 -11.94 7.71 17.05
CA ASN A 10 -13.38 7.73 17.29
C ASN A 10 -14.17 8.58 16.27
N GLN A 11 -13.48 9.25 15.36
CA GLN A 11 -14.04 10.10 14.32
C GLN A 11 -13.59 9.63 12.94
N CYS A 12 -14.42 9.89 11.93
CA CYS A 12 -14.04 9.70 10.54
C CYS A 12 -12.84 10.59 10.17
N ALA A 13 -11.76 9.98 9.70
CA ALA A 13 -10.52 10.68 9.34
C ALA A 13 -10.68 11.69 8.19
N ILE A 14 -11.76 11.59 7.42
CA ILE A 14 -12.06 12.46 6.27
C ILE A 14 -13.11 13.50 6.62
N SER A 15 -14.28 13.09 7.10
CA SER A 15 -15.41 14.02 7.39
C SER A 15 -15.35 14.62 8.80
N GLY A 16 -14.63 14.01 9.74
CA GLY A 16 -14.58 14.42 11.14
C GLY A 16 -15.84 14.05 11.94
N THR A 17 -16.76 13.26 11.38
CA THR A 17 -18.01 12.84 12.06
C THR A 17 -17.80 11.70 13.04
N GLU A 18 -18.58 11.67 14.14
CA GLU A 18 -18.55 10.62 15.19
C GLU A 18 -19.64 9.59 14.93
N ASP A 19 -19.59 8.90 13.78
CA ASP A 19 -20.65 7.98 13.35
C ASP A 19 -20.12 6.63 12.85
N LEU A 20 -18.99 6.20 13.38
CA LEU A 20 -18.32 4.98 12.98
C LEU A 20 -19.10 3.73 13.40
N GLU A 21 -19.21 2.78 12.48
CA GLU A 21 -19.76 1.46 12.67
C GLU A 21 -18.69 0.41 12.38
N ILE A 22 -18.47 -0.53 13.33
CA ILE A 22 -17.49 -1.62 13.12
C ILE A 22 -18.05 -2.59 12.09
N ILE A 23 -17.26 -2.87 11.05
CA ILE A 23 -17.63 -3.79 9.96
C ILE A 23 -16.75 -5.04 9.93
N ASP A 24 -15.58 -5.02 10.59
CA ASP A 24 -14.69 -6.17 10.65
C ASP A 24 -13.69 -6.08 11.81
N VAL A 25 -13.27 -7.26 12.30
CA VAL A 25 -12.20 -7.38 13.29
C VAL A 25 -11.30 -8.54 12.87
N MET A 26 -10.06 -8.24 12.48
CA MET A 26 -9.02 -9.24 12.30
C MET A 26 -8.22 -9.33 13.61
N SER A 27 -8.51 -10.35 14.41
CA SER A 27 -7.87 -10.53 15.71
C SER A 27 -6.42 -10.97 15.59
N SER A 28 -5.57 -10.43 16.45
CA SER A 28 -4.14 -10.78 16.54
C SER A 28 -3.42 -10.73 15.18
N PHE A 29 -3.65 -9.67 14.42
CA PHE A 29 -2.96 -9.44 13.14
C PHE A 29 -1.55 -8.87 13.40
N PRO A 30 -0.49 -9.29 12.66
CA PRO A 30 0.87 -8.77 12.85
C PRO A 30 0.92 -7.29 12.48
N ILE A 31 1.58 -6.47 13.33
CA ILE A 31 1.62 -5.02 13.09
C ILE A 31 2.60 -4.61 11.98
N TYR A 32 3.57 -5.48 11.66
CA TYR A 32 4.59 -5.21 10.65
C TYR A 32 4.44 -6.14 9.44
N MET A 33 4.64 -5.60 8.25
CA MET A 33 4.48 -6.31 6.99
C MET A 33 5.84 -6.46 6.30
N GLY A 34 6.60 -7.47 6.71
CA GLY A 34 7.91 -7.70 6.12
C GLY A 34 8.65 -8.85 6.76
N CYS A 35 9.97 -8.84 6.61
CA CYS A 35 10.86 -9.85 7.14
C CYS A 35 11.79 -9.26 8.19
N VAL A 36 12.16 -10.06 9.19
CA VAL A 36 12.95 -9.65 10.34
C VAL A 36 13.95 -10.73 10.74
N ASP A 37 14.99 -10.32 11.49
CA ASP A 37 15.95 -11.23 12.13
C ASP A 37 15.62 -11.54 13.59
N THR A 38 14.60 -10.87 14.14
CA THR A 38 14.16 -11.08 15.53
C THR A 38 13.48 -12.43 15.71
N LEU A 39 13.39 -12.88 16.96
CA LEU A 39 12.67 -14.12 17.29
C LEU A 39 11.18 -13.91 17.24
N GLU A 40 10.41 -14.94 16.87
CA GLU A 40 8.93 -14.90 16.80
C GLU A 40 8.27 -14.41 18.10
N LYS A 41 8.86 -14.73 19.26
CA LYS A 41 8.35 -14.28 20.56
C LYS A 41 8.37 -12.75 20.74
N ASP A 42 9.15 -12.05 19.96
CA ASP A 42 9.31 -10.59 20.00
C ASP A 42 8.33 -9.88 19.05
N ASP A 43 7.64 -10.64 18.20
CA ASP A 43 6.63 -10.09 17.29
C ASP A 43 5.43 -9.51 18.07
N ILE A 44 4.94 -8.40 17.58
CA ILE A 44 3.80 -7.68 18.15
C ILE A 44 2.59 -7.87 17.24
N PHE A 45 1.47 -8.13 17.87
CA PHE A 45 0.18 -8.31 17.22
C PHE A 45 -0.84 -7.34 17.81
N ALA A 46 -1.79 -6.92 17.00
CA ALA A 46 -2.92 -6.12 17.42
C ALA A 46 -4.19 -6.54 16.68
N ASP A 47 -5.35 -6.26 17.24
CA ASP A 47 -6.60 -6.44 16.51
C ASP A 47 -6.72 -5.32 15.49
N ALA A 48 -6.93 -5.64 14.20
CA ALA A 48 -7.24 -4.65 13.18
C ALA A 48 -8.76 -4.47 13.12
N ILE A 49 -9.25 -3.39 13.76
CA ILE A 49 -10.69 -3.09 13.86
C ILE A 49 -11.04 -2.12 12.74
N TRP A 50 -11.73 -2.63 11.73
CA TRP A 50 -12.22 -1.83 10.60
C TRP A 50 -13.61 -1.29 10.87
N SER A 51 -13.79 0.01 10.66
CA SER A 51 -15.07 0.70 10.79
C SER A 51 -15.38 1.49 9.52
N ILE A 52 -16.69 1.80 9.34
CA ILE A 52 -17.19 2.65 8.27
C ILE A 52 -17.96 3.83 8.87
N SER A 53 -17.76 5.04 8.37
CA SER A 53 -18.58 6.19 8.72
C SER A 53 -19.91 6.13 7.99
N LYS A 54 -21.01 6.26 8.73
CA LYS A 54 -22.38 6.20 8.16
C LYS A 54 -22.67 7.37 7.24
N SER A 55 -22.13 8.54 7.53
CA SER A 55 -22.41 9.76 6.76
C SER A 55 -21.49 9.90 5.53
N SER A 56 -20.25 9.40 5.57
CA SER A 56 -19.30 9.58 4.48
C SER A 56 -18.94 8.28 3.73
N GLY A 57 -19.26 7.12 4.32
CA GLY A 57 -18.87 5.82 3.75
C GLY A 57 -17.37 5.53 3.80
N VAL A 58 -16.58 6.33 4.51
CA VAL A 58 -15.14 6.11 4.64
C VAL A 58 -14.87 4.92 5.54
N ILE A 59 -14.14 3.94 5.03
CA ILE A 59 -13.65 2.77 5.78
C ILE A 59 -12.29 3.11 6.36
N GLN A 60 -12.08 2.80 7.64
CA GLN A 60 -10.84 3.11 8.35
C GLN A 60 -10.56 2.17 9.51
N LEU A 61 -9.30 2.07 9.92
CA LEU A 61 -8.93 1.46 11.20
C LEU A 61 -9.36 2.36 12.35
N GLN A 62 -9.97 1.74 13.37
CA GLN A 62 -10.38 2.41 14.60
C GLN A 62 -9.26 2.46 15.64
N ASN A 63 -8.38 1.47 15.63
CA ASN A 63 -7.18 1.41 16.48
C ASN A 63 -5.92 1.50 15.63
N LEU A 64 -5.10 2.52 15.90
CA LEU A 64 -3.89 2.79 15.14
C LEU A 64 -2.66 2.35 15.94
N ILE A 65 -1.67 1.85 15.24
CA ILE A 65 -0.37 1.52 15.83
C ILE A 65 0.45 2.80 15.97
N PRO A 66 1.10 3.07 17.11
CA PRO A 66 2.02 4.22 17.22
C PRO A 66 3.09 4.19 16.11
N LEU A 67 3.28 5.32 15.41
CA LEU A 67 4.17 5.39 14.23
C LEU A 67 5.62 4.98 14.53
N ASN A 68 6.08 5.23 15.75
CA ASN A 68 7.41 4.82 16.19
C ASN A 68 7.56 3.29 16.36
N LEU A 69 6.47 2.55 16.43
CA LEU A 69 6.46 1.07 16.39
C LEU A 69 6.28 0.57 14.97
N LEU A 70 5.39 1.22 14.20
CA LEU A 70 5.06 0.80 12.83
C LEU A 70 6.24 1.01 11.87
N TYR A 71 7.01 2.08 12.04
CA TYR A 71 8.14 2.44 11.17
C TYR A 71 9.50 2.30 11.85
N GLN A 72 9.68 1.23 12.67
CA GLN A 72 10.99 0.94 13.29
C GLN A 72 12.03 0.47 12.27
N GLU A 73 11.59 -0.29 11.28
CA GLU A 73 12.41 -0.86 10.20
C GLU A 73 12.14 -0.13 8.88
N GLN A 74 13.09 -0.21 7.94
CA GLN A 74 12.89 0.42 6.63
C GLN A 74 11.89 -0.39 5.79
N HIS A 75 10.84 0.28 5.31
CA HIS A 75 9.92 -0.29 4.33
C HIS A 75 10.47 -0.07 2.92
N ALA A 76 11.14 -1.08 2.35
CA ALA A 76 11.77 -1.01 1.03
C ALA A 76 10.83 -1.34 -0.15
N SER A 77 9.51 -1.33 0.04
CA SER A 77 8.54 -1.84 -0.94
C SER A 77 8.52 -1.09 -2.29
N GLY A 78 8.94 0.17 -2.34
CA GLY A 78 8.92 0.97 -3.57
C GLY A 78 10.10 0.76 -4.54
N VAL A 79 11.02 -0.16 -4.24
CA VAL A 79 12.26 -0.37 -5.03
C VAL A 79 12.18 -1.59 -5.94
N VAL A 80 11.23 -2.50 -5.70
CA VAL A 80 11.21 -3.82 -6.34
C VAL A 80 10.06 -3.95 -7.33
N GLY A 81 10.38 -4.31 -8.58
CA GLY A 81 9.45 -4.66 -9.64
C GLY A 81 9.32 -3.62 -10.77
N ASP A 82 9.10 -4.12 -11.98
CA ASP A 82 9.00 -3.30 -13.19
C ASP A 82 7.82 -2.33 -13.16
N ILE A 83 6.72 -2.71 -12.52
CA ILE A 83 5.51 -1.86 -12.42
C ILE A 83 5.80 -0.58 -11.63
N TRP A 84 6.53 -0.68 -10.52
CA TRP A 84 6.93 0.49 -9.73
C TRP A 84 7.87 1.41 -10.50
N MET A 85 8.84 0.84 -11.23
CA MET A 85 9.72 1.64 -12.09
C MET A 85 8.96 2.34 -13.22
N GLN A 86 7.97 1.68 -13.82
CA GLN A 86 7.07 2.30 -14.80
C GLN A 86 6.24 3.43 -14.16
N HIS A 87 5.75 3.23 -12.92
CA HIS A 87 5.04 4.27 -12.18
C HIS A 87 5.93 5.50 -11.95
N HIS A 88 7.15 5.34 -11.43
CA HIS A 88 8.07 6.45 -11.19
C HIS A 88 8.38 7.24 -12.47
N ARG A 89 8.60 6.55 -13.60
CA ARG A 89 8.82 7.19 -14.90
C ARG A 89 7.59 7.97 -15.38
N ALA A 90 6.42 7.34 -15.31
CA ALA A 90 5.17 7.96 -15.71
C ALA A 90 4.80 9.17 -14.83
N PHE A 91 5.08 9.09 -13.52
CA PHE A 91 4.85 10.18 -12.59
C PHE A 91 5.88 11.32 -12.79
N ALA A 92 7.15 11.00 -13.07
CA ALA A 92 8.14 11.98 -13.46
C ALA A 92 7.73 12.73 -14.74
N ASP A 93 7.20 12.01 -15.74
CA ASP A 93 6.69 12.63 -16.98
C ASP A 93 5.48 13.53 -16.73
N PHE A 94 4.55 13.11 -15.87
CA PHE A 94 3.41 13.93 -15.46
C PHE A 94 3.85 15.19 -14.72
N LEU A 95 4.81 15.08 -13.81
CA LEU A 95 5.38 16.20 -13.07
C LEU A 95 6.13 17.18 -14.00
N GLN A 96 6.86 16.67 -14.99
CA GLN A 96 7.55 17.54 -15.98
C GLN A 96 6.60 18.40 -16.79
N GLN A 97 5.39 17.91 -17.10
CA GLN A 97 4.36 18.68 -17.82
C GLN A 97 3.89 19.90 -17.02
N GLN A 98 4.07 19.91 -15.72
CA GLN A 98 3.75 21.03 -14.85
C GLN A 98 4.87 22.10 -14.80
N ASN A 99 6.04 21.83 -15.39
CA ASN A 99 7.19 22.74 -15.52
C ASN A 99 7.68 23.34 -14.16
N PRO A 100 7.92 22.51 -13.12
CA PRO A 100 8.37 23.01 -11.83
C PRO A 100 9.75 23.68 -11.94
N ILE A 101 9.95 24.83 -11.26
CA ILE A 101 11.23 25.53 -11.16
C ILE A 101 12.11 24.90 -10.10
N SER A 102 11.51 24.49 -9.01
CA SER A 102 12.13 23.75 -7.90
C SER A 102 11.11 22.82 -7.26
N ILE A 103 11.56 21.77 -6.61
CA ILE A 103 10.69 20.71 -6.06
C ILE A 103 11.02 20.49 -4.59
N PHE A 104 9.96 20.37 -3.80
CA PHE A 104 10.00 19.91 -2.42
C PHE A 104 9.16 18.64 -2.31
N GLU A 105 9.82 17.50 -2.13
CA GLU A 105 9.17 16.18 -2.03
C GLU A 105 9.00 15.76 -0.58
N ILE A 106 7.81 15.32 -0.21
CA ILE A 106 7.49 14.76 1.10
C ILE A 106 7.43 13.23 0.95
N GLY A 107 8.23 12.50 1.76
CA GLY A 107 8.21 11.04 1.78
C GLY A 107 8.86 10.38 0.57
N GLY A 108 9.97 10.94 0.07
CA GLY A 108 10.65 10.43 -1.12
C GLY A 108 11.58 9.22 -0.88
N ALA A 109 11.61 8.66 0.32
CA ALA A 109 12.35 7.46 0.74
C ALA A 109 13.75 7.28 0.12
N HIS A 110 13.81 6.75 -1.11
CA HIS A 110 15.04 6.40 -1.83
C HIS A 110 15.44 7.43 -2.91
N GLY A 111 14.59 8.43 -3.21
CA GLY A 111 14.83 9.46 -4.24
C GLY A 111 14.74 8.93 -5.68
N ILE A 112 14.00 7.84 -5.90
CA ILE A 112 13.84 7.23 -7.24
C ILE A 112 13.13 8.21 -8.18
N LEU A 113 12.05 8.86 -7.72
CA LEU A 113 11.31 9.84 -8.52
C LEU A 113 12.22 11.00 -8.96
N ALA A 114 13.00 11.57 -8.04
CA ALA A 114 13.97 12.62 -8.34
C ALA A 114 14.99 12.16 -9.37
N THR A 115 15.48 10.93 -9.23
CA THR A 115 16.45 10.34 -10.17
C THR A 115 15.84 10.16 -11.56
N GLU A 116 14.63 9.62 -11.67
CA GLU A 116 13.96 9.45 -12.98
C GLU A 116 13.63 10.80 -13.63
N TYR A 117 13.16 11.78 -12.86
CA TYR A 117 12.87 13.13 -13.35
C TYR A 117 14.13 13.82 -13.88
N MET A 118 15.22 13.80 -13.11
CA MET A 118 16.45 14.53 -13.45
C MET A 118 17.26 13.90 -14.59
N LYS A 119 16.89 12.72 -15.10
CA LYS A 119 17.41 12.21 -16.37
C LYS A 119 17.06 13.10 -17.56
N LYS A 120 15.97 13.88 -17.45
CA LYS A 120 15.46 14.74 -18.53
C LYS A 120 15.62 16.23 -18.26
N GLN A 121 15.46 16.64 -16.99
CA GLN A 121 15.50 18.06 -16.63
C GLN A 121 16.07 18.23 -15.21
N THR A 122 17.13 19.00 -15.09
CA THR A 122 17.74 19.31 -13.79
C THR A 122 17.00 20.46 -13.10
N VAL A 123 16.57 20.25 -11.87
CA VAL A 123 15.94 21.26 -10.99
C VAL A 123 16.50 21.13 -9.57
N GLN A 124 16.32 22.18 -8.77
CA GLN A 124 16.61 22.07 -7.34
C GLN A 124 15.56 21.15 -6.71
N TRP A 125 16.00 20.05 -6.06
CA TRP A 125 15.12 19.06 -5.45
C TRP A 125 15.52 18.80 -4.01
N VAL A 126 14.59 18.98 -3.08
CA VAL A 126 14.74 18.68 -1.66
C VAL A 126 13.72 17.63 -1.26
N ILE A 127 14.16 16.55 -0.62
CA ILE A 127 13.32 15.48 -0.10
C ILE A 127 13.29 15.57 1.42
N LEU A 128 12.09 15.72 2.00
CA LEU A 128 11.84 15.60 3.43
C LEU A 128 11.36 14.18 3.74
N GLU A 129 12.17 13.43 4.47
CA GLU A 129 11.97 12.00 4.72
C GLU A 129 12.37 11.64 6.16
N PRO A 130 11.52 10.98 6.98
CA PRO A 130 11.90 10.57 8.32
C PRO A 130 13.06 9.55 8.36
N ASN A 131 13.11 8.62 7.42
CA ASN A 131 14.13 7.57 7.33
C ASN A 131 14.78 7.52 5.93
N PRO A 132 15.59 8.53 5.57
CA PRO A 132 16.17 8.62 4.24
C PRO A 132 17.16 7.48 3.95
N ALA A 133 16.97 6.80 2.82
CA ALA A 133 17.83 5.74 2.31
C ALA A 133 18.07 5.93 0.79
N PRO A 134 18.79 7.01 0.39
CA PRO A 134 18.94 7.35 -1.02
C PRO A 134 19.66 6.26 -1.82
N ILE A 135 19.17 6.00 -3.03
CA ILE A 135 19.90 5.18 -3.99
C ILE A 135 21.21 5.85 -4.39
N GLU A 136 22.18 5.05 -4.80
CA GLU A 136 23.48 5.57 -5.27
C GLU A 136 23.29 6.55 -6.42
N GLY A 137 23.95 7.70 -6.34
CA GLY A 137 23.87 8.74 -7.36
C GLY A 137 22.58 9.56 -7.37
N CYS A 138 21.71 9.45 -6.35
CA CYS A 138 20.52 10.27 -6.26
C CYS A 138 20.89 11.77 -6.23
N PRO A 139 20.35 12.59 -7.15
CA PRO A 139 20.74 14.01 -7.29
C PRO A 139 20.03 14.94 -6.29
N ALA A 140 19.03 14.46 -5.55
CA ALA A 140 18.25 15.27 -4.60
C ALA A 140 18.97 15.46 -3.27
N LYS A 141 18.66 16.59 -2.59
CA LYS A 141 19.10 16.83 -1.22
C LYS A 141 18.09 16.26 -0.23
N PHE A 142 18.54 15.40 0.68
CA PHE A 142 17.70 14.86 1.75
C PHE A 142 17.75 15.73 3.02
N VAL A 143 16.58 15.88 3.64
CA VAL A 143 16.39 16.47 4.98
C VAL A 143 15.61 15.45 5.80
N ARG A 144 16.13 15.09 6.97
CA ARG A 144 15.44 14.14 7.88
C ARG A 144 14.34 14.86 8.64
N GLY A 145 13.11 14.34 8.58
CA GLY A 145 11.99 14.86 9.36
C GLY A 145 10.62 14.52 8.78
N PHE A 146 9.60 14.89 9.55
CA PHE A 146 8.19 14.86 9.12
C PHE A 146 7.75 16.25 8.69
N PHE A 147 6.81 16.31 7.74
CA PHE A 147 6.17 17.57 7.35
C PHE A 147 5.26 18.06 8.49
N ARG A 148 5.49 19.31 8.91
CA ARG A 148 4.78 19.97 10.02
C ARG A 148 4.20 21.33 9.65
N GLY A 149 4.49 21.80 8.42
CA GLY A 149 3.98 23.08 7.95
C GLY A 149 5.01 23.92 7.21
N LYS A 150 4.73 25.21 7.15
CA LYS A 150 5.50 26.19 6.35
C LYS A 150 6.99 26.26 6.71
N GLU A 151 7.36 25.94 7.94
CA GLU A 151 8.74 25.91 8.40
C GLU A 151 9.60 24.85 7.70
N ASN A 152 8.99 23.82 7.15
CA ASN A 152 9.69 22.80 6.39
C ASN A 152 9.92 23.19 4.92
N LEU A 153 9.13 24.15 4.40
CA LEU A 153 9.22 24.54 3.00
C LEU A 153 10.47 25.39 2.72
N PRO A 154 11.25 25.04 1.69
CA PRO A 154 12.30 25.93 1.21
C PRO A 154 11.73 27.26 0.70
N LYS A 155 12.55 28.31 0.71
CA LYS A 155 12.18 29.59 0.11
C LYS A 155 11.97 29.45 -1.40
N GLY A 156 11.09 30.25 -2.00
CA GLY A 156 10.92 30.34 -3.45
C GLY A 156 9.74 29.57 -4.02
N GLN A 157 8.78 29.16 -3.17
CA GLN A 157 7.53 28.50 -3.58
C GLN A 157 7.76 27.26 -4.49
N PRO A 158 8.48 26.24 -4.02
CA PRO A 158 8.71 25.03 -4.80
C PRO A 158 7.38 24.33 -5.09
N THR A 159 7.29 23.60 -6.19
CA THR A 159 6.21 22.63 -6.38
C THR A 159 6.32 21.57 -5.28
N ILE A 160 5.24 21.38 -4.52
CA ILE A 160 5.19 20.33 -3.48
C ILE A 160 4.86 19.02 -4.17
N VAL A 161 5.62 17.96 -3.85
CA VAL A 161 5.42 16.64 -4.45
C VAL A 161 5.33 15.60 -3.35
N HIS A 162 4.44 14.63 -3.50
CA HIS A 162 4.47 13.38 -2.74
C HIS A 162 3.92 12.22 -3.57
N SER A 163 4.41 11.02 -3.30
CA SER A 163 4.00 9.83 -4.05
C SER A 163 3.78 8.67 -3.09
N HIS A 164 2.56 8.16 -3.02
CA HIS A 164 2.19 7.09 -2.10
C HIS A 164 2.57 7.41 -0.64
N VAL A 165 2.14 8.58 -0.17
CA VAL A 165 2.32 9.06 1.21
C VAL A 165 0.97 9.25 1.89
N PHE A 166 -0.03 9.71 1.14
CA PHE A 166 -1.31 10.15 1.70
C PHE A 166 -2.06 9.01 2.41
N GLU A 167 -1.99 7.79 1.89
CA GLU A 167 -2.57 6.58 2.47
C GLU A 167 -1.96 6.17 3.83
N HIS A 168 -0.75 6.65 4.11
CA HIS A 168 -0.03 6.39 5.36
C HIS A 168 -0.30 7.44 6.44
N ILE A 169 -1.00 8.53 6.09
CA ILE A 169 -1.27 9.63 7.03
C ILE A 169 -2.44 9.26 7.95
N TYR A 170 -2.20 9.30 9.26
CA TYR A 170 -3.23 8.99 10.27
C TYR A 170 -4.31 10.07 10.40
N ASP A 171 -3.95 11.32 10.15
CA ASP A 171 -4.86 12.46 10.06
C ASP A 171 -4.77 13.10 8.65
N PRO A 172 -5.40 12.49 7.63
CA PRO A 172 -5.38 13.03 6.27
C PRO A 172 -6.03 14.41 6.17
N ARG A 173 -7.04 14.69 6.99
CA ARG A 173 -7.69 16.01 7.05
C ARG A 173 -6.74 17.09 7.54
N GLY A 174 -6.09 16.88 8.69
CA GLY A 174 -5.09 17.80 9.23
C GLY A 174 -3.88 17.95 8.31
N PHE A 175 -3.47 16.90 7.62
CA PHE A 175 -2.38 16.95 6.65
C PHE A 175 -2.71 17.87 5.46
N VAL A 176 -3.90 17.73 4.85
CA VAL A 176 -4.33 18.58 3.72
C VAL A 176 -4.52 20.02 4.18
N GLN A 177 -5.10 20.23 5.36
CA GLN A 177 -5.20 21.56 5.95
C GLN A 177 -3.83 22.21 6.12
N CYS A 178 -2.89 21.49 6.73
CA CYS A 178 -1.52 21.97 6.96
C CYS A 178 -0.80 22.31 5.65
N LEU A 179 -0.96 21.48 4.61
CA LEU A 179 -0.45 21.76 3.26
C LEU A 179 -1.05 23.04 2.69
N ALA A 180 -2.38 23.17 2.71
CA ALA A 180 -3.08 24.34 2.18
C ALA A 180 -2.71 25.65 2.89
N GLU A 181 -2.52 25.61 4.22
CA GLU A 181 -2.08 26.75 5.02
C GLU A 181 -0.60 27.12 4.79
N SER A 182 0.21 26.13 4.40
CA SER A 182 1.64 26.32 4.11
C SER A 182 1.90 26.86 2.71
N MET A 183 0.98 26.62 1.77
CA MET A 183 1.09 27.03 0.38
C MET A 183 0.64 28.46 0.14
N GLU A 184 1.36 29.15 -0.74
CA GLU A 184 0.92 30.45 -1.25
C GLU A 184 -0.15 30.27 -2.35
N ILE A 185 -1.01 31.29 -2.54
CA ILE A 185 -2.02 31.26 -3.61
C ILE A 185 -1.32 31.11 -4.97
N GLY A 186 -1.78 30.16 -5.77
CA GLY A 186 -1.20 29.81 -7.07
C GLY A 186 -0.01 28.85 -6.99
N GLN A 187 0.45 28.47 -5.80
CA GLN A 187 1.47 27.43 -5.65
C GLN A 187 0.88 26.06 -6.02
N GLU A 188 1.69 25.24 -6.67
CA GLU A 188 1.28 23.93 -7.17
C GLU A 188 1.72 22.80 -6.25
N MET A 189 0.87 21.79 -6.14
CA MET A 189 1.20 20.49 -5.55
C MET A 189 0.87 19.39 -6.56
N VAL A 190 1.77 18.42 -6.71
CA VAL A 190 1.62 17.26 -7.60
C VAL A 190 1.84 15.99 -6.81
N PHE A 191 0.88 15.08 -6.83
CA PHE A 191 0.98 13.86 -6.02
C PHE A 191 0.37 12.64 -6.68
N SER A 192 0.72 11.46 -6.16
CA SER A 192 0.07 10.20 -6.54
C SER A 192 -0.50 9.49 -5.32
N ILE A 193 -1.64 8.83 -5.54
CA ILE A 193 -2.30 7.96 -4.56
C ILE A 193 -2.60 6.60 -5.19
N PRO A 194 -2.72 5.53 -4.39
CA PRO A 194 -3.21 4.26 -4.89
C PRO A 194 -4.69 4.37 -5.29
N ASN A 195 -5.10 3.68 -6.35
CA ASN A 195 -6.52 3.54 -6.69
C ASN A 195 -7.17 2.44 -5.82
N MET A 196 -7.34 2.76 -4.53
CA MET A 196 -7.80 1.79 -3.53
C MET A 196 -9.17 1.21 -3.85
N LEU A 197 -10.09 1.99 -4.45
CA LEU A 197 -11.42 1.51 -4.82
C LEU A 197 -11.34 0.32 -5.78
N GLU A 198 -10.51 0.43 -6.80
CA GLU A 198 -10.33 -0.63 -7.78
C GLU A 198 -9.50 -1.79 -7.21
N MET A 199 -8.49 -1.50 -6.40
CA MET A 199 -7.69 -2.53 -5.73
C MET A 199 -8.57 -3.40 -4.83
N LEU A 200 -9.46 -2.81 -4.05
CA LEU A 200 -10.37 -3.55 -3.17
C LEU A 200 -11.41 -4.37 -3.98
N ARG A 201 -11.95 -3.80 -5.07
CA ARG A 201 -12.85 -4.53 -5.99
C ARG A 201 -12.19 -5.75 -6.62
N ARG A 202 -10.90 -5.66 -6.93
CA ARG A 202 -10.11 -6.78 -7.47
C ARG A 202 -9.65 -7.76 -6.39
N GLY A 203 -9.85 -7.44 -5.12
CA GLY A 203 -9.44 -8.27 -4.01
C GLY A 203 -7.94 -8.20 -3.72
N TYR A 204 -7.33 -7.03 -3.82
CA TYR A 204 -5.91 -6.87 -3.46
C TYR A 204 -5.77 -6.68 -1.94
N THR A 205 -4.93 -7.50 -1.30
CA THR A 205 -4.79 -7.50 0.17
C THR A 205 -3.92 -6.37 0.70
N ASN A 206 -3.18 -5.69 -0.16
CA ASN A 206 -2.27 -4.61 0.21
C ASN A 206 -2.93 -3.21 0.27
N CYS A 207 -4.23 -3.11 0.01
CA CYS A 207 -4.90 -1.81 0.03
C CYS A 207 -5.33 -1.33 1.42
N LEU A 208 -5.64 -2.25 2.34
CA LEU A 208 -6.05 -1.94 3.70
C LEU A 208 -5.23 -2.77 4.70
N ASN A 209 -4.48 -2.10 5.56
CA ASN A 209 -3.61 -2.70 6.58
C ASN A 209 -3.26 -1.66 7.65
N PHE A 210 -2.41 -1.95 8.61
CA PHE A 210 -2.04 -0.99 9.65
C PHE A 210 -1.32 0.27 9.13
N GLU A 211 -0.64 0.19 7.99
CA GLU A 211 -0.01 1.35 7.36
C GLU A 211 -1.02 2.15 6.51
N HIS A 212 -1.91 1.48 5.79
CA HIS A 212 -3.00 2.07 5.01
C HIS A 212 -4.27 2.11 5.86
N SER A 213 -4.26 2.96 6.87
CA SER A 213 -5.30 2.99 7.91
C SER A 213 -6.63 3.64 7.49
N VAL A 214 -6.70 4.22 6.28
CA VAL A 214 -7.89 4.88 5.73
C VAL A 214 -8.08 4.46 4.28
N PHE A 215 -9.30 4.08 3.93
CA PHE A 215 -9.70 3.80 2.55
C PHE A 215 -9.84 5.11 1.78
N LEU A 216 -8.72 5.58 1.22
CA LEU A 216 -8.68 6.80 0.43
C LEU A 216 -9.23 6.54 -0.98
N THR A 217 -10.51 6.86 -1.18
CA THR A 217 -11.11 6.88 -2.50
C THR A 217 -10.82 8.21 -3.20
N GLU A 218 -10.91 8.23 -4.53
CA GLU A 218 -10.79 9.46 -5.33
C GLU A 218 -11.77 10.53 -4.83
N ASP A 219 -13.03 10.17 -4.57
CA ASP A 219 -14.05 11.09 -4.04
C ASP A 219 -13.64 11.68 -2.68
N ALA A 220 -13.05 10.87 -1.80
CA ALA A 220 -12.60 11.32 -0.47
C ALA A 220 -11.45 12.33 -0.59
N VAL A 221 -10.51 12.07 -1.48
CA VAL A 221 -9.38 12.98 -1.74
C VAL A 221 -9.87 14.27 -2.40
N ASP A 222 -10.71 14.19 -3.42
CA ASP A 222 -11.31 15.37 -4.08
C ASP A 222 -12.04 16.26 -3.08
N GLY A 223 -12.79 15.63 -2.16
CA GLY A 223 -13.49 16.34 -1.09
C GLY A 223 -12.60 17.10 -0.14
N LEU A 224 -11.54 16.46 0.32
CA LEU A 224 -10.55 17.12 1.20
C LEU A 224 -9.85 18.28 0.49
N LEU A 225 -9.41 18.08 -0.76
CA LEU A 225 -8.76 19.13 -1.55
C LEU A 225 -9.67 20.33 -1.70
N SER A 226 -10.91 20.10 -2.10
CA SER A 226 -11.94 21.15 -2.30
C SER A 226 -12.19 21.93 -1.00
N GLU A 227 -12.38 21.24 0.12
CA GLU A 227 -12.67 21.85 1.41
C GLU A 227 -11.57 22.82 1.87
N PHE A 228 -10.32 22.52 1.56
CA PHE A 228 -9.17 23.35 1.95
C PHE A 228 -8.66 24.27 0.82
N GLY A 229 -9.43 24.45 -0.25
CA GLY A 229 -9.09 25.36 -1.34
C GLY A 229 -7.86 24.92 -2.16
N LEU A 230 -7.74 23.62 -2.40
CA LEU A 230 -6.78 23.03 -3.32
C LEU A 230 -7.54 22.63 -4.59
N ALA A 231 -7.53 23.50 -5.60
CA ALA A 231 -8.27 23.29 -6.85
C ALA A 231 -7.55 22.26 -7.74
N ILE A 232 -8.29 21.24 -8.16
CA ILE A 232 -7.76 20.20 -9.04
C ILE A 232 -7.57 20.79 -10.44
N LYS A 233 -6.33 20.79 -10.93
CA LYS A 233 -5.95 21.23 -12.27
C LYS A 233 -6.01 20.09 -13.27
N GLU A 234 -5.50 18.93 -12.88
CA GLU A 234 -5.43 17.74 -13.71
C GLU A 234 -5.40 16.47 -12.88
N LYS A 235 -6.09 15.43 -13.36
CA LYS A 235 -5.95 14.06 -12.87
C LYS A 235 -5.56 13.15 -14.02
N LYS A 236 -4.66 12.19 -13.75
CA LYS A 236 -4.24 11.20 -14.73
C LYS A 236 -4.16 9.82 -14.11
N LEU A 237 -4.88 8.88 -14.67
CA LEU A 237 -4.78 7.48 -14.30
C LEU A 237 -3.48 6.89 -14.85
N PHE A 238 -2.62 6.35 -13.99
CA PHE A 238 -1.45 5.59 -14.42
C PHE A 238 -1.87 4.20 -14.91
N ARG A 239 -2.52 3.44 -14.04
CA ARG A 239 -3.15 2.16 -14.35
C ARG A 239 -4.39 2.04 -13.48
N GLN A 240 -5.42 1.37 -14.02
CA GLN A 240 -6.69 1.22 -13.31
C GLN A 240 -6.54 0.62 -11.91
N ASP A 241 -5.65 -0.35 -11.78
CA ASP A 241 -5.41 -1.12 -10.56
C ASP A 241 -4.13 -0.71 -9.81
N HIS A 242 -3.62 0.50 -10.05
CA HIS A 242 -2.40 0.97 -9.39
C HIS A 242 -2.56 2.38 -8.82
N SER A 243 -2.40 3.45 -9.60
CA SER A 243 -2.31 4.81 -9.08
C SER A 243 -3.05 5.85 -9.91
N ILE A 244 -3.46 6.92 -9.25
CA ILE A 244 -4.00 8.15 -9.82
C ILE A 244 -3.03 9.29 -9.50
N PHE A 245 -2.65 10.06 -10.50
CA PHE A 245 -1.84 11.26 -10.38
C PHE A 245 -2.72 12.49 -10.31
N TYR A 246 -2.34 13.43 -9.47
CA TYR A 246 -3.01 14.71 -9.27
C TYR A 246 -2.04 15.88 -9.47
N SER A 247 -2.51 16.93 -10.13
CA SER A 247 -1.95 18.27 -10.10
C SER A 247 -3.00 19.21 -9.53
N VAL A 248 -2.67 19.96 -8.49
CA VAL A 248 -3.58 20.86 -7.80
C VAL A 248 -2.92 22.23 -7.56
N LEU A 249 -3.72 23.27 -7.52
CA LEU A 249 -3.29 24.65 -7.23
C LEU A 249 -3.93 25.15 -5.94
N ARG A 250 -3.14 25.83 -5.14
CA ARG A 250 -3.69 26.57 -4.00
C ARG A 250 -4.57 27.71 -4.52
N SER A 251 -5.87 27.65 -4.24
CA SER A 251 -6.88 28.64 -4.65
C SER A 251 -7.37 29.49 -3.47
N LYS A 252 -7.90 30.67 -3.77
CA LYS A 252 -8.69 31.46 -2.81
C LYS A 252 -10.12 30.97 -2.71
N GLU A 253 -10.60 30.34 -3.76
CA GLU A 253 -11.95 29.82 -3.85
C GLU A 253 -12.00 28.45 -3.19
N ILE A 254 -13.01 28.24 -2.37
CA ILE A 254 -13.34 26.96 -1.77
C ILE A 254 -14.58 26.46 -2.50
N GLU A 255 -14.43 25.33 -3.16
CA GLU A 255 -15.56 24.71 -3.86
C GLU A 255 -16.53 24.04 -2.86
N PRO A 256 -17.79 23.79 -3.25
CA PRO A 256 -18.78 23.20 -2.36
C PRO A 256 -18.38 21.81 -1.90
N LYS A 257 -18.84 21.43 -0.70
CA LYS A 257 -18.57 20.12 -0.09
C LYS A 257 -19.02 18.99 -1.01
N VAL A 258 -18.26 17.87 -0.93
CA VAL A 258 -18.60 16.63 -1.63
C VAL A 258 -19.95 16.11 -1.17
N ASP A 259 -20.73 15.64 -2.13
CA ASP A 259 -21.95 14.87 -1.87
C ASP A 259 -21.59 13.42 -1.53
N TRP A 260 -21.72 13.05 -0.25
CA TRP A 260 -21.44 11.70 0.25
C TRP A 260 -22.60 10.71 0.06
N ASN A 261 -23.67 11.09 -0.65
CA ASN A 261 -24.82 10.21 -0.86
C ASN A 261 -24.39 8.89 -1.52
N ASN A 262 -24.89 7.79 -0.99
CA ASN A 262 -24.64 6.41 -1.42
C ASN A 262 -23.19 5.89 -1.25
N HIS A 263 -22.27 6.65 -0.67
CA HIS A 263 -20.91 6.16 -0.44
C HIS A 263 -20.88 5.07 0.64
N TYR A 264 -21.74 5.16 1.64
CA TYR A 264 -21.84 4.14 2.70
C TYR A 264 -22.22 2.78 2.11
N GLU A 265 -23.34 2.67 1.40
CA GLU A 265 -23.78 1.40 0.82
C GLU A 265 -22.77 0.87 -0.21
N ARG A 266 -22.25 1.75 -1.07
CA ARG A 266 -21.25 1.39 -2.08
C ARG A 266 -20.00 0.78 -1.43
N ASN A 267 -19.43 1.45 -0.46
CA ASN A 267 -18.15 1.04 0.13
C ASN A 267 -18.33 -0.17 1.06
N LEU A 268 -19.46 -0.26 1.78
CA LEU A 268 -19.80 -1.44 2.58
C LEU A 268 -20.00 -2.68 1.69
N ASP A 269 -20.69 -2.57 0.56
CA ASP A 269 -20.87 -3.66 -0.40
C ASP A 269 -19.53 -4.15 -0.97
N ILE A 270 -18.65 -3.21 -1.36
CA ILE A 270 -17.32 -3.55 -1.87
C ILE A 270 -16.50 -4.27 -0.82
N TYR A 271 -16.50 -3.79 0.43
CA TYR A 271 -15.75 -4.41 1.52
C TYR A 271 -16.30 -5.79 1.87
N THR A 272 -17.62 -5.95 1.91
CA THR A 272 -18.28 -7.24 2.18
C THR A 272 -17.91 -8.26 1.10
N LYS A 273 -18.02 -7.90 -0.18
CA LYS A 273 -17.62 -8.77 -1.30
C LYS A 273 -16.14 -9.15 -1.26
N TYR A 274 -15.29 -8.22 -0.86
CA TYR A 274 -13.87 -8.48 -0.66
C TYR A 274 -13.63 -9.53 0.43
N LYS A 275 -14.28 -9.42 1.58
CA LYS A 275 -14.18 -10.41 2.67
C LYS A 275 -14.70 -11.78 2.25
N ASP A 276 -15.90 -11.83 1.67
CA ASP A 276 -16.52 -13.09 1.26
C ASP A 276 -15.67 -13.81 0.23
N ARG A 277 -15.10 -13.08 -0.74
CA ARG A 277 -14.17 -13.62 -1.73
C ARG A 277 -12.97 -14.30 -1.05
N TYR A 278 -12.32 -13.66 -0.08
CA TYR A 278 -11.17 -14.27 0.60
C TYR A 278 -11.54 -15.43 1.50
N LYS A 279 -12.66 -15.36 2.19
CA LYS A 279 -13.19 -16.48 2.96
C LYS A 279 -13.38 -17.72 2.09
N ASP A 280 -14.01 -17.55 0.93
CA ASP A 280 -14.25 -18.64 -0.01
C ASP A 280 -12.95 -19.15 -0.65
N LEU A 281 -12.03 -18.25 -1.00
CA LEU A 281 -10.74 -18.58 -1.58
C LEU A 281 -9.89 -19.41 -0.63
N ILE A 282 -9.76 -18.96 0.63
CA ILE A 282 -9.00 -19.66 1.67
C ILE A 282 -9.61 -21.02 1.97
N ALA A 283 -10.95 -21.12 2.04
CA ALA A 283 -11.62 -22.41 2.21
C ALA A 283 -11.29 -23.39 1.07
N LYS A 284 -11.32 -22.93 -0.19
CA LYS A 284 -10.95 -23.72 -1.36
C LYS A 284 -9.47 -24.11 -1.35
N PHE A 285 -8.58 -23.19 -0.98
CA PHE A 285 -7.15 -23.50 -0.82
C PHE A 285 -6.95 -24.60 0.23
N ASN A 286 -7.60 -24.49 1.38
CA ASN A 286 -7.46 -25.45 2.46
C ASN A 286 -7.93 -26.87 2.04
N ILE A 287 -8.96 -27.00 1.19
CA ILE A 287 -9.36 -28.30 0.64
C ILE A 287 -8.22 -28.95 -0.15
N VAL A 288 -7.52 -28.18 -0.98
CA VAL A 288 -6.39 -28.70 -1.78
C VAL A 288 -5.16 -28.93 -0.92
N LEU A 289 -4.88 -28.04 0.03
CA LEU A 289 -3.72 -28.13 0.93
C LEU A 289 -3.83 -29.35 1.85
N THR A 290 -5.01 -29.70 2.33
CA THR A 290 -5.24 -30.81 3.25
C THR A 290 -5.46 -32.15 2.55
N ASP A 291 -5.57 -32.20 1.22
CA ASP A 291 -5.69 -33.48 0.49
C ASP A 291 -4.40 -34.30 0.66
N SER A 292 -4.48 -35.36 1.46
CA SER A 292 -3.36 -36.25 1.75
C SER A 292 -2.81 -37.01 0.53
N ARG A 293 -3.56 -37.05 -0.59
CA ARG A 293 -3.12 -37.65 -1.87
C ARG A 293 -2.16 -36.73 -2.63
N ASN A 294 -2.07 -35.46 -2.25
CA ASN A 294 -1.16 -34.52 -2.88
C ASN A 294 0.23 -34.66 -2.25
N GLU A 295 1.14 -35.37 -2.94
CA GLU A 295 2.54 -35.55 -2.52
C GLU A 295 3.47 -34.41 -2.92
N LYS A 296 2.97 -33.41 -3.67
CA LYS A 296 3.77 -32.30 -4.18
C LYS A 296 4.15 -31.33 -3.07
N LYS A 297 5.30 -30.69 -3.20
CA LYS A 297 5.68 -29.58 -2.34
C LYS A 297 4.85 -28.35 -2.67
N ILE A 298 4.41 -27.66 -1.64
CA ILE A 298 3.56 -26.47 -1.72
C ILE A 298 4.32 -25.28 -1.16
N PHE A 299 4.37 -24.20 -1.91
CA PHE A 299 5.06 -22.97 -1.59
C PHE A 299 4.06 -21.82 -1.52
N LEU A 300 4.30 -20.84 -0.64
CA LEU A 300 3.51 -19.62 -0.55
C LEU A 300 4.36 -18.46 -1.07
N PHE A 301 3.87 -17.74 -2.08
CA PHE A 301 4.62 -16.63 -2.67
C PHE A 301 4.25 -15.28 -2.07
N GLY A 302 5.28 -14.51 -1.72
CA GLY A 302 5.17 -13.12 -1.27
C GLY A 302 5.31 -12.96 0.24
N ALA A 303 6.53 -12.69 0.70
CA ALA A 303 6.85 -12.45 2.12
C ALA A 303 6.48 -11.01 2.54
N HIS A 304 5.18 -10.72 2.54
CA HIS A 304 4.58 -9.43 2.84
C HIS A 304 3.11 -9.63 3.22
N ILE A 305 2.34 -8.54 3.30
CA ILE A 305 0.90 -8.53 3.59
C ILE A 305 0.12 -9.60 2.79
N PHE A 306 0.53 -9.93 1.57
CA PHE A 306 -0.14 -10.93 0.74
C PHE A 306 -0.25 -12.30 1.42
N SER A 307 0.86 -12.82 1.91
CA SER A 307 0.88 -14.10 2.64
C SER A 307 0.33 -13.97 4.05
N GLN A 308 0.67 -12.87 4.74
CA GLN A 308 0.14 -12.63 6.09
C GLN A 308 -1.39 -12.59 6.08
N TYR A 309 -1.99 -11.89 5.12
CA TYR A 309 -3.45 -11.82 5.01
C TYR A 309 -4.09 -13.20 4.88
N LEU A 310 -3.53 -14.07 4.05
CA LEU A 310 -4.04 -15.44 3.90
C LEU A 310 -3.88 -16.25 5.19
N ILE A 311 -2.68 -16.22 5.78
CA ILE A 311 -2.36 -16.99 7.00
C ILE A 311 -3.27 -16.58 8.15
N PHE A 312 -3.37 -15.27 8.43
CA PHE A 312 -4.14 -14.77 9.57
C PHE A 312 -5.66 -14.78 9.34
N ASN A 313 -6.12 -15.02 8.10
CA ASN A 313 -7.52 -15.31 7.80
C ASN A 313 -7.81 -16.81 7.63
N GLY A 314 -6.89 -17.70 8.06
CA GLY A 314 -7.16 -19.12 8.24
C GLY A 314 -6.65 -20.04 7.13
N LEU A 315 -5.64 -19.62 6.33
CA LEU A 315 -4.94 -20.54 5.45
C LEU A 315 -4.22 -21.60 6.28
N ASP A 316 -4.45 -22.89 5.98
CA ASP A 316 -3.73 -24.00 6.61
C ASP A 316 -2.29 -24.07 6.10
N VAL A 317 -1.37 -23.64 6.96
CA VAL A 317 0.06 -23.61 6.65
C VAL A 317 0.79 -24.93 6.95
N SER A 318 0.11 -25.93 7.48
CA SER A 318 0.72 -27.22 7.88
C SER A 318 1.42 -27.96 6.74
N ARG A 319 1.01 -27.72 5.49
CA ARG A 319 1.56 -28.30 4.26
C ARG A 319 2.43 -27.33 3.46
N ILE A 320 2.55 -26.08 3.87
CA ILE A 320 3.44 -25.09 3.24
C ILE A 320 4.88 -25.45 3.56
N HIS A 321 5.68 -25.71 2.51
CA HIS A 321 7.09 -26.07 2.64
C HIS A 321 7.92 -24.87 3.09
N CYS A 322 7.81 -23.74 2.40
CA CYS A 322 8.39 -22.45 2.78
C CYS A 322 7.66 -21.29 2.08
N ILE A 323 8.00 -20.08 2.48
CA ILE A 323 7.60 -18.85 1.80
C ILE A 323 8.70 -18.47 0.82
N ILE A 324 8.33 -18.03 -0.38
CA ILE A 324 9.27 -17.59 -1.41
C ILE A 324 9.00 -16.14 -1.81
N ASP A 325 10.07 -15.37 -2.08
CA ASP A 325 9.96 -13.97 -2.52
C ASP A 325 11.12 -13.63 -3.47
N ASN A 326 10.84 -12.80 -4.47
CA ASN A 326 11.85 -12.31 -5.43
C ASN A 326 12.83 -11.30 -4.82
N ASP A 327 12.43 -10.62 -3.73
CA ASP A 327 13.25 -9.61 -3.08
C ASP A 327 14.39 -10.26 -2.28
N VAL A 328 15.61 -10.07 -2.76
CA VAL A 328 16.82 -10.60 -2.14
C VAL A 328 17.04 -10.12 -0.71
N ASN A 329 16.50 -8.95 -0.35
CA ASN A 329 16.59 -8.40 1.00
C ASN A 329 15.66 -9.10 2.00
N LYS A 330 14.70 -9.88 1.51
CA LYS A 330 13.78 -10.68 2.34
C LYS A 330 14.25 -12.13 2.47
N GLN A 331 15.04 -12.62 1.52
CA GLN A 331 15.52 -13.99 1.49
C GLN A 331 16.46 -14.26 2.67
N ASN A 332 16.34 -15.43 3.27
CA ASN A 332 17.02 -15.89 4.49
C ASN A 332 16.58 -15.16 5.78
N HIS A 333 15.62 -14.27 5.72
CA HIS A 333 14.98 -13.63 6.87
C HIS A 333 13.64 -14.29 7.19
N ARG A 334 13.19 -14.16 8.42
CA ARG A 334 11.89 -14.69 8.85
C ARG A 334 10.76 -13.73 8.51
N MET A 335 9.68 -14.22 7.89
CA MET A 335 8.49 -13.39 7.72
C MET A 335 7.84 -13.11 9.08
N TYR A 336 7.66 -11.83 9.39
CA TYR A 336 7.09 -11.36 10.66
C TYR A 336 5.70 -11.94 10.92
N GLY A 337 5.45 -12.33 12.17
CA GLY A 337 4.22 -13.01 12.57
C GLY A 337 4.20 -14.51 12.30
N THR A 338 5.25 -15.08 11.74
CA THR A 338 5.32 -16.51 11.39
C THR A 338 6.68 -17.12 11.76
N GLN A 339 6.79 -18.45 11.67
CA GLN A 339 8.06 -19.17 11.82
C GLN A 339 8.80 -19.38 10.49
N PHE A 340 8.19 -18.98 9.36
CA PHE A 340 8.75 -19.26 8.05
C PHE A 340 9.96 -18.39 7.74
N LEU A 341 11.06 -19.03 7.36
CA LEU A 341 12.14 -18.38 6.62
C LEU A 341 11.70 -18.19 5.17
N VAL A 342 12.15 -17.08 4.60
CA VAL A 342 11.86 -16.74 3.20
C VAL A 342 13.00 -17.26 2.33
N GLU A 343 12.64 -18.00 1.30
CA GLU A 343 13.56 -18.59 0.34
C GLU A 343 13.52 -17.85 -1.00
N SER A 344 14.58 -18.02 -1.79
CA SER A 344 14.55 -17.60 -3.20
C SER A 344 13.60 -18.49 -4.01
N PRO A 345 12.84 -17.96 -4.99
CA PRO A 345 12.05 -18.78 -5.90
C PRO A 345 12.86 -19.83 -6.68
N MET A 346 14.18 -19.71 -6.69
CA MET A 346 15.07 -20.72 -7.29
C MET A 346 14.98 -22.11 -6.63
N VAL A 347 14.43 -22.21 -5.42
CA VAL A 347 14.15 -23.52 -4.78
C VAL A 347 13.16 -24.38 -5.58
N LEU A 348 12.35 -23.75 -6.46
CA LEU A 348 11.43 -24.45 -7.34
C LEU A 348 12.15 -25.23 -8.46
N ALA A 349 13.36 -24.86 -8.84
CA ALA A 349 14.06 -25.39 -10.01
C ALA A 349 14.27 -26.92 -9.96
N GLY A 350 14.47 -27.47 -8.77
CA GLY A 350 14.69 -28.91 -8.56
C GLY A 350 13.43 -29.74 -8.29
N GLU A 351 12.26 -29.13 -8.24
CA GLU A 351 11.01 -29.78 -7.84
C GLU A 351 10.19 -30.28 -9.03
N ASP A 352 9.57 -31.45 -8.88
CA ASP A 352 8.63 -31.98 -9.89
C ASP A 352 7.25 -31.40 -9.67
N LYS A 353 6.82 -30.54 -10.60
CA LYS A 353 5.50 -29.88 -10.60
C LYS A 353 5.13 -29.26 -9.25
N PRO A 354 5.98 -28.36 -8.69
CA PRO A 354 5.68 -27.73 -7.41
C PRO A 354 4.38 -26.91 -7.50
N ILE A 355 3.67 -26.82 -6.38
CA ILE A 355 2.47 -26.00 -6.27
C ILE A 355 2.86 -24.67 -5.61
N VAL A 356 2.42 -23.56 -6.20
CA VAL A 356 2.60 -22.23 -5.65
C VAL A 356 1.24 -21.59 -5.38
N VAL A 357 1.02 -21.17 -4.13
CA VAL A 357 -0.08 -20.28 -3.74
C VAL A 357 0.38 -18.86 -3.98
N LEU A 358 -0.28 -18.13 -4.90
CA LEU A 358 0.12 -16.80 -5.34
C LEU A 358 -1.08 -15.86 -5.31
N CYS A 359 -1.08 -14.89 -4.39
CA CYS A 359 -2.13 -13.87 -4.24
C CYS A 359 -1.52 -12.47 -4.12
N ALA A 360 -0.58 -12.11 -5.01
CA ALA A 360 0.15 -10.86 -4.99
C ALA A 360 -0.50 -9.73 -5.82
N GLY A 361 -1.78 -9.81 -6.08
CA GLY A 361 -2.56 -8.77 -6.75
C GLY A 361 -2.05 -8.46 -8.16
N VAL A 362 -1.73 -7.20 -8.43
CA VAL A 362 -1.27 -6.70 -9.74
C VAL A 362 0.01 -7.38 -10.24
N TYR A 363 0.79 -7.98 -9.34
CA TYR A 363 2.07 -8.61 -9.65
C TYR A 363 1.95 -10.07 -10.08
N ASN A 364 0.76 -10.70 -9.98
CA ASN A 364 0.58 -12.13 -10.23
C ASN A 364 1.12 -12.56 -11.61
N GLU A 365 0.76 -11.84 -12.68
CA GLU A 365 1.16 -12.22 -14.05
C GLU A 365 2.66 -12.09 -14.27
N GLU A 366 3.29 -11.05 -13.74
CA GLU A 366 4.75 -10.87 -13.81
C GLU A 366 5.48 -12.01 -13.08
N ILE A 367 5.02 -12.36 -11.88
CA ILE A 367 5.58 -13.43 -11.07
C ILE A 367 5.42 -14.78 -11.75
N LYS A 368 4.21 -15.11 -12.22
CA LYS A 368 3.94 -16.36 -12.96
C LYS A 368 4.85 -16.51 -14.16
N LYS A 369 4.93 -15.46 -14.98
CA LYS A 369 5.79 -15.44 -16.16
C LYS A 369 7.25 -15.67 -15.79
N SER A 370 7.76 -14.96 -14.78
CA SER A 370 9.14 -15.10 -14.31
C SER A 370 9.44 -16.53 -13.86
N ILE A 371 8.57 -17.15 -13.09
CA ILE A 371 8.76 -18.52 -12.61
C ILE A 371 8.73 -19.54 -13.77
N LEU A 372 7.72 -19.45 -14.63
CA LEU A 372 7.53 -20.42 -15.72
C LEU A 372 8.63 -20.33 -16.80
N GLU A 373 9.09 -19.13 -17.10
CA GLU A 373 10.10 -18.92 -18.16
C GLU A 373 11.53 -19.15 -17.66
N ASN A 374 11.84 -18.79 -16.40
CA ASN A 374 13.22 -18.69 -15.93
C ASN A 374 13.60 -19.72 -14.85
N ILE A 375 12.62 -20.36 -14.18
CA ILE A 375 12.89 -21.21 -13.02
C ILE A 375 12.37 -22.63 -13.23
N ASN A 376 11.05 -22.78 -13.37
CA ASN A 376 10.44 -24.10 -13.51
C ASN A 376 9.11 -24.01 -14.30
N ASN A 377 9.13 -24.49 -15.55
CA ASN A 377 7.99 -24.47 -16.46
C ASN A 377 6.88 -25.47 -16.09
N SER A 378 7.12 -26.36 -15.13
CA SER A 378 6.14 -27.32 -14.62
C SER A 378 5.40 -26.83 -13.37
N THR A 379 5.71 -25.61 -12.87
CA THR A 379 5.08 -25.03 -11.69
C THR A 379 3.57 -24.89 -11.88
N ILE A 380 2.83 -25.28 -10.86
CA ILE A 380 1.37 -25.21 -10.81
C ILE A 380 0.95 -24.09 -9.87
N PHE A 381 0.20 -23.12 -10.38
CA PHE A 381 -0.39 -22.07 -9.54
C PHE A 381 -1.77 -22.52 -9.04
N LEU A 382 -1.97 -22.48 -7.74
CA LEU A 382 -3.18 -23.03 -7.11
C LEU A 382 -4.44 -22.29 -7.54
N GLU A 383 -4.38 -20.99 -7.71
CA GLU A 383 -5.50 -20.17 -8.20
C GLU A 383 -5.96 -20.63 -9.60
N ASP A 384 -5.03 -20.93 -10.50
CA ASP A 384 -5.36 -21.35 -11.87
C ASP A 384 -6.03 -22.72 -11.89
N GLN A 385 -5.66 -23.61 -10.95
CA GLN A 385 -6.34 -24.89 -10.78
C GLN A 385 -7.80 -24.70 -10.36
N LEU A 386 -8.08 -23.80 -9.41
CA LEU A 386 -9.44 -23.54 -8.95
C LEU A 386 -10.32 -22.94 -10.04
N LEU A 387 -9.77 -22.08 -10.90
CA LEU A 387 -10.45 -21.54 -12.08
C LEU A 387 -10.84 -22.64 -13.08
N ASN A 388 -9.92 -23.58 -13.35
CA ASN A 388 -10.14 -24.69 -14.29
C ASN A 388 -11.18 -25.71 -13.78
N PHE A 389 -11.38 -25.79 -12.46
CA PHE A 389 -12.41 -26.64 -11.85
C PHE A 389 -13.77 -25.93 -11.69
N GLY A 390 -13.93 -24.71 -12.19
CA GLY A 390 -15.18 -23.93 -12.04
C GLY A 390 -15.49 -23.51 -10.59
N LEU A 391 -14.48 -23.55 -9.70
CA LEU A 391 -14.65 -23.27 -8.28
C LEU A 391 -14.49 -21.78 -7.90
N MET A 392 -14.16 -20.93 -8.89
CA MET A 392 -13.95 -19.49 -8.70
C MET A 392 -14.94 -18.59 -9.47
N THR A 393 -15.99 -19.16 -10.05
CA THR A 393 -17.01 -18.38 -10.76
C THR A 393 -18.12 -17.88 -9.86
#